data_5d3acf564b729757b1298d9e12068190
#
_entry.id   5d3acf564b729757b1298d9e12068190
#
_cell.length_a   1.000
_cell.length_b   1.000
_cell.length_c   1.000
_cell.angle_alpha   90.00
_cell.angle_beta   90.00
_cell.angle_gamma   90.00
#
_symmetry.space_group_name_H-M   'P 1'
#
loop_
_entity.id
_entity.type
_entity.pdbx_description
1 polymer ?
#
loop_
_entity_poly.entity_id
_entity_poly.type
_entity_poly.pdbx_seq_one_letter_code
_entity_poly.pdbx_strand_id
1 'polypeptide(L)'
;MAISVRKNLVSSSKYSIKCPYSMDAKYITFHNTANDASADAEIRYMIGNNNEVSYHFAVDDKEVVQGIPTDRNAWHTGDGNGTNSGNRTSIGVEVCYSKSGGVKYEAAEKLAIKFIAQLLKERGWGVDRLRKHQDWSGKYCPHRVLAEGRWEAVKAAIAAELKALGGKSSASKPAKASGSTYTVKKGDTLSEIAVKTGVSMAKLQAYNGIKNANKITVGQVLKLTGAAGSSKPPSSGKKYVYLPASAASWRIYPTNKAPVKGNECGLLRPKKFGGLKYEVLGNPQTDVYTIKTDQFGKVNIYAANSTGATVK
;
A
#
# COMPACT_ATOMS: atom_id res chain seq x y z
N MET A 1 21.53 11.30 15.24
CA MET A 1 22.05 10.17 16.04
C MET A 1 21.51 8.86 15.46
N ALA A 2 22.31 7.79 15.46
CA ALA A 2 21.87 6.47 15.04
C ALA A 2 20.85 5.91 16.04
N ILE A 3 19.82 5.23 15.54
CA ILE A 3 18.81 4.55 16.36
C ILE A 3 19.45 3.26 16.87
N SER A 4 19.43 3.08 18.18
CA SER A 4 19.89 1.83 18.81
C SER A 4 18.86 0.72 18.62
N VAL A 5 19.34 -0.50 18.41
CA VAL A 5 18.51 -1.69 18.26
C VAL A 5 18.79 -2.63 19.43
N ARG A 6 17.78 -2.93 20.22
CA ARG A 6 17.87 -3.95 21.26
C ARG A 6 17.69 -5.33 20.64
N LYS A 7 18.64 -6.22 20.86
CA LYS A 7 18.58 -7.60 20.36
C LYS A 7 17.90 -8.50 21.39
N ASN A 8 16.87 -9.21 20.96
CA ASN A 8 16.23 -10.30 21.67
C ASN A 8 15.99 -11.41 20.66
N LEU A 9 17.07 -12.07 20.24
CA LEU A 9 17.07 -12.97 19.10
C LEU A 9 16.45 -14.33 19.47
N VAL A 10 15.77 -14.90 18.50
CA VAL A 10 15.27 -16.27 18.57
C VAL A 10 16.42 -17.25 18.81
N SER A 11 16.19 -18.26 19.67
CA SER A 11 17.17 -19.34 19.91
C SER A 11 17.48 -20.11 18.64
N SER A 12 18.73 -20.52 18.45
CA SER A 12 19.14 -21.36 17.33
C SER A 12 18.37 -22.68 17.25
N SER A 13 17.90 -23.19 18.38
CA SER A 13 17.03 -24.39 18.45
C SER A 13 15.69 -24.21 17.73
N LYS A 14 15.25 -22.95 17.50
CA LYS A 14 14.01 -22.63 16.77
C LYS A 14 14.24 -22.13 15.33
N TYR A 15 15.46 -22.16 14.86
CA TYR A 15 15.75 -21.71 13.49
C TYR A 15 14.99 -22.52 12.44
N SER A 16 14.85 -23.83 12.62
CA SER A 16 14.09 -24.68 11.70
C SER A 16 12.63 -24.27 11.54
N ILE A 17 12.05 -23.61 12.54
CA ILE A 17 10.67 -23.11 12.52
C ILE A 17 10.63 -21.65 12.05
N LYS A 18 11.46 -20.79 12.65
CA LYS A 18 11.32 -19.33 12.53
C LYS A 18 12.08 -18.73 11.35
N CYS A 19 13.24 -19.30 11.01
CA CYS A 19 14.13 -18.72 10.00
C CYS A 19 15.12 -19.75 9.43
N PRO A 20 14.61 -20.84 8.79
CA PRO A 20 15.44 -21.98 8.40
C PRO A 20 16.51 -21.67 7.35
N TYR A 21 16.35 -20.63 6.58
CA TYR A 21 17.22 -20.36 5.44
C TYR A 21 18.13 -19.15 5.69
N SER A 22 19.34 -19.18 5.13
CA SER A 22 20.15 -17.98 4.96
C SER A 22 19.46 -16.99 4.01
N MET A 23 19.70 -15.70 4.22
CA MET A 23 19.11 -14.64 3.41
C MET A 23 20.15 -13.60 3.05
N ASP A 24 20.26 -13.31 1.75
CA ASP A 24 20.84 -12.07 1.24
C ASP A 24 19.68 -11.10 0.97
N ALA A 25 19.43 -10.21 1.92
CA ALA A 25 18.31 -9.29 1.86
C ALA A 25 18.46 -8.30 0.70
N LYS A 26 17.36 -8.08 -0.03
CA LYS A 26 17.27 -7.15 -1.16
C LYS A 26 16.27 -6.03 -0.94
N TYR A 27 15.37 -6.20 0.03
CA TYR A 27 14.27 -5.30 0.31
C TYR A 27 14.05 -5.13 1.82
N ILE A 28 13.30 -4.10 2.18
CA ILE A 28 12.70 -3.92 3.50
C ILE A 28 11.19 -3.92 3.32
N THR A 29 10.47 -4.69 4.14
CA THR A 29 9.00 -4.74 4.11
C THR A 29 8.43 -4.08 5.35
N PHE A 30 7.58 -3.08 5.13
CA PHE A 30 6.85 -2.36 6.15
C PHE A 30 5.54 -3.06 6.48
N HIS A 31 5.27 -3.30 7.76
CA HIS A 31 4.04 -3.92 8.26
C HIS A 31 3.38 -3.10 9.36
N ASN A 32 2.15 -3.48 9.70
CA ASN A 32 1.45 -3.08 10.92
C ASN A 32 1.05 -4.33 11.69
N THR A 33 1.30 -4.38 13.00
CA THR A 33 1.04 -5.55 13.88
C THR A 33 -0.44 -5.96 13.98
N ALA A 34 -1.38 -5.04 13.72
CA ALA A 34 -2.82 -5.21 13.88
C ALA A 34 -3.27 -5.50 15.33
N ASN A 35 -2.45 -5.14 16.30
CA ASN A 35 -2.74 -5.18 17.73
C ASN A 35 -2.14 -3.95 18.43
N ASP A 36 -2.13 -3.93 19.77
CA ASP A 36 -1.64 -2.81 20.60
C ASP A 36 -0.52 -3.23 21.56
N ALA A 37 0.22 -4.30 21.21
CA ALA A 37 1.38 -4.73 21.95
C ALA A 37 2.62 -3.83 21.69
N SER A 38 3.54 -3.78 22.66
CA SER A 38 4.85 -3.12 22.49
C SER A 38 5.81 -3.96 21.66
N ALA A 39 6.89 -3.36 21.18
CA ALA A 39 7.92 -4.06 20.39
C ALA A 39 8.52 -5.24 21.18
N ASP A 40 8.77 -5.06 22.47
CA ASP A 40 9.25 -6.15 23.33
C ASP A 40 8.24 -7.30 23.44
N ALA A 41 6.97 -6.98 23.67
CA ALA A 41 5.91 -7.99 23.77
C ALA A 41 5.74 -8.76 22.46
N GLU A 42 5.76 -8.06 21.31
CA GLU A 42 5.69 -8.66 19.98
C GLU A 42 6.85 -9.65 19.74
N ILE A 43 8.07 -9.22 19.99
CA ILE A 43 9.25 -10.07 19.78
C ILE A 43 9.25 -11.25 20.76
N ARG A 44 8.97 -11.04 22.06
CA ARG A 44 8.90 -12.15 23.03
C ARG A 44 7.84 -13.19 22.64
N TYR A 45 6.66 -12.73 22.23
CA TYR A 45 5.61 -13.63 21.74
C TYR A 45 6.06 -14.42 20.50
N MET A 46 6.63 -13.73 19.53
CA MET A 46 7.06 -14.32 18.26
C MET A 46 8.15 -15.38 18.46
N ILE A 47 9.19 -15.09 19.23
CA ILE A 47 10.28 -16.06 19.48
C ILE A 47 9.90 -17.15 20.49
N GLY A 48 8.93 -16.88 21.37
CA GLY A 48 8.49 -17.80 22.43
C GLY A 48 7.65 -18.96 21.93
N ASN A 49 6.84 -18.77 20.88
CA ASN A 49 5.93 -19.80 20.37
C ASN A 49 6.57 -20.63 19.24
N ASN A 50 5.85 -21.68 18.79
CA ASN A 50 6.29 -22.58 17.71
C ASN A 50 5.53 -22.35 16.38
N ASN A 51 4.80 -21.23 16.24
CA ASN A 51 4.22 -20.85 14.97
C ASN A 51 5.31 -20.41 13.98
N GLU A 52 5.14 -20.69 12.70
CA GLU A 52 6.14 -20.28 11.68
C GLU A 52 6.28 -18.78 11.55
N VAL A 53 5.20 -17.98 11.80
CA VAL A 53 5.22 -16.51 11.65
C VAL A 53 6.39 -15.90 12.41
N SER A 54 7.18 -15.11 11.69
CA SER A 54 8.36 -14.44 12.22
C SER A 54 8.66 -13.17 11.42
N TYR A 55 9.37 -12.23 12.03
CA TYR A 55 9.81 -10.97 11.41
C TYR A 55 11.09 -10.48 12.09
N HIS A 56 11.82 -9.59 11.41
CA HIS A 56 13.14 -9.21 11.87
C HIS A 56 13.11 -8.18 13.00
N PHE A 57 12.23 -7.17 12.89
CA PHE A 57 12.15 -6.08 13.84
C PHE A 57 10.70 -5.76 14.19
N ALA A 58 10.48 -5.39 15.44
CA ALA A 58 9.31 -4.67 15.90
C ALA A 58 9.73 -3.28 16.39
N VAL A 59 8.90 -2.28 16.13
CA VAL A 59 9.15 -0.87 16.47
C VAL A 59 7.93 -0.31 17.18
N ASP A 60 8.12 0.19 18.40
CA ASP A 60 7.10 0.90 19.14
C ASP A 60 7.45 2.39 19.35
N ASP A 61 6.76 3.06 20.25
CA ASP A 61 6.96 4.49 20.53
C ASP A 61 8.28 4.81 21.24
N LYS A 62 9.05 3.80 21.68
CA LYS A 62 10.24 3.96 22.52
C LYS A 62 11.48 3.28 21.96
N GLU A 63 11.32 2.11 21.34
CA GLU A 63 12.45 1.27 20.96
C GLU A 63 12.24 0.48 19.67
N VAL A 64 13.35 -0.02 19.17
CA VAL A 64 13.42 -1.03 18.11
C VAL A 64 13.97 -2.31 18.71
N VAL A 65 13.24 -3.42 18.55
CA VAL A 65 13.67 -4.73 19.04
C VAL A 65 13.85 -5.69 17.87
N GLN A 66 15.01 -6.35 17.82
CA GLN A 66 15.32 -7.36 16.80
C GLN A 66 15.02 -8.76 17.33
N GLY A 67 14.23 -9.55 16.57
CA GLY A 67 13.89 -10.93 16.90
C GLY A 67 14.55 -11.97 16.00
N ILE A 68 14.73 -11.67 14.71
CA ILE A 68 15.37 -12.56 13.74
C ILE A 68 16.66 -11.90 13.20
N PRO A 69 17.78 -12.66 13.08
CA PRO A 69 18.98 -12.15 12.43
C PRO A 69 18.71 -11.75 10.96
N THR A 70 19.30 -10.64 10.49
CA THR A 70 19.00 -10.13 9.15
C THR A 70 19.68 -10.88 8.00
N ASP A 71 20.54 -11.83 8.31
CA ASP A 71 21.15 -12.79 7.38
C ASP A 71 20.35 -14.11 7.28
N ARG A 72 19.20 -14.18 7.95
CA ARG A 72 18.26 -15.29 7.87
C ARG A 72 16.90 -14.82 7.38
N ASN A 73 16.15 -15.71 6.75
CA ASN A 73 14.78 -15.45 6.33
C ASN A 73 13.84 -15.22 7.51
N ALA A 74 12.63 -14.69 7.24
CA ALA A 74 11.53 -14.67 8.20
C ALA A 74 10.21 -14.91 7.46
N TRP A 75 9.19 -15.39 8.18
CA TRP A 75 7.89 -15.75 7.63
C TRP A 75 6.88 -14.62 7.87
N HIS A 76 6.90 -13.56 7.03
CA HIS A 76 6.11 -12.34 7.24
C HIS A 76 5.38 -11.80 6.02
N THR A 77 5.61 -12.36 4.84
CA THR A 77 5.04 -11.82 3.59
C THR A 77 3.95 -12.69 2.97
N GLY A 78 3.82 -13.95 3.44
CA GLY A 78 2.73 -14.84 3.01
C GLY A 78 2.83 -15.32 1.55
N ASP A 79 4.00 -15.20 0.91
CA ASP A 79 4.25 -15.56 -0.48
C ASP A 79 5.12 -16.83 -0.66
N GLY A 80 5.19 -17.65 0.42
CA GLY A 80 5.87 -18.94 0.42
C GLY A 80 7.38 -18.88 0.68
N ASN A 81 8.10 -19.95 0.29
CA ASN A 81 9.52 -20.16 0.59
C ASN A 81 10.44 -20.11 -0.65
N GLY A 82 9.91 -19.67 -1.79
CA GLY A 82 10.68 -19.52 -3.02
C GLY A 82 11.87 -18.55 -2.84
N THR A 83 12.96 -18.78 -3.56
CA THR A 83 14.19 -17.98 -3.43
C THR A 83 14.02 -16.49 -3.71
N ASN A 84 12.96 -16.11 -4.42
CA ASN A 84 12.60 -14.72 -4.72
C ASN A 84 11.40 -14.20 -3.91
N SER A 85 10.88 -14.99 -2.96
CA SER A 85 9.78 -14.56 -2.10
C SER A 85 10.22 -13.41 -1.18
N GLY A 86 9.28 -12.59 -0.73
CA GLY A 86 9.55 -11.57 0.27
C GLY A 86 10.05 -12.16 1.58
N ASN A 87 9.58 -13.36 1.95
CA ASN A 87 10.07 -14.11 3.08
C ASN A 87 11.59 -14.42 2.99
N ARG A 88 12.11 -14.62 1.78
CA ARG A 88 13.50 -15.01 1.50
C ARG A 88 14.39 -13.85 1.06
N THR A 89 13.82 -12.67 0.81
CA THR A 89 14.54 -11.53 0.21
C THR A 89 14.30 -10.21 0.92
N SER A 90 13.45 -10.16 1.97
CA SER A 90 13.17 -8.89 2.62
C SER A 90 13.28 -8.93 4.14
N ILE A 91 13.71 -7.80 4.70
CA ILE A 91 13.74 -7.56 6.14
C ILE A 91 12.38 -7.04 6.56
N GLY A 92 11.62 -7.79 7.37
CA GLY A 92 10.32 -7.39 7.89
C GLY A 92 10.44 -6.46 9.10
N VAL A 93 9.75 -5.34 9.05
CA VAL A 93 9.65 -4.34 10.14
C VAL A 93 8.18 -4.16 10.50
N GLU A 94 7.79 -4.58 11.68
CA GLU A 94 6.45 -4.45 12.25
C GLU A 94 6.33 -3.17 13.07
N VAL A 95 5.33 -2.33 12.75
CA VAL A 95 5.02 -1.10 13.48
C VAL A 95 3.87 -1.39 14.45
N CYS A 96 4.15 -1.21 15.74
CA CYS A 96 3.29 -1.53 16.86
C CYS A 96 2.11 -0.58 17.04
N TYR A 97 1.16 -0.92 17.94
CA TYR A 97 -0.02 -0.12 18.32
C TYR A 97 -0.97 0.22 17.17
N SER A 98 -0.92 -0.53 16.10
CA SER A 98 -1.64 -0.19 14.89
C SER A 98 -3.15 -0.47 14.94
N LYS A 99 -3.64 -1.22 15.94
CA LYS A 99 -5.06 -1.50 16.12
C LYS A 99 -5.80 -0.25 16.62
N SER A 100 -5.43 0.27 17.76
CA SER A 100 -6.05 1.48 18.33
C SER A 100 -5.55 2.77 17.68
N GLY A 101 -4.27 2.81 17.27
CA GLY A 101 -3.68 4.01 16.68
C GLY A 101 -3.37 5.09 17.72
N GLY A 102 -3.62 6.36 17.34
CA GLY A 102 -3.38 7.52 18.19
C GLY A 102 -1.89 7.78 18.46
N VAL A 103 -1.60 8.54 19.52
CA VAL A 103 -0.28 9.10 19.79
C VAL A 103 0.83 8.04 19.87
N LYS A 104 0.54 6.85 20.43
CA LYS A 104 1.54 5.77 20.49
C LYS A 104 1.89 5.22 19.12
N TYR A 105 0.87 4.99 18.28
CA TYR A 105 1.11 4.52 16.90
C TYR A 105 1.85 5.58 16.08
N GLU A 106 1.47 6.85 16.19
CA GLU A 106 2.15 7.94 15.48
C GLU A 106 3.63 8.04 15.87
N ALA A 107 3.94 7.87 17.16
CA ALA A 107 5.32 7.84 17.64
C ALA A 107 6.07 6.59 17.13
N ALA A 108 5.44 5.42 17.15
CA ALA A 108 5.99 4.18 16.61
C ALA A 108 6.25 4.28 15.10
N GLU A 109 5.30 4.81 14.33
CA GLU A 109 5.46 5.04 12.89
C GLU A 109 6.60 6.02 12.61
N LYS A 110 6.70 7.11 13.37
CA LYS A 110 7.79 8.09 13.24
C LYS A 110 9.16 7.47 13.54
N LEU A 111 9.26 6.62 14.55
CA LEU A 111 10.48 5.89 14.87
C LEU A 111 10.82 4.86 13.77
N ALA A 112 9.83 4.12 13.28
CA ALA A 112 9.98 3.16 12.20
C ALA A 112 10.45 3.81 10.89
N ILE A 113 9.93 4.99 10.55
CA ILE A 113 10.37 5.77 9.38
C ILE A 113 11.87 6.08 9.47
N LYS A 114 12.33 6.56 10.62
CA LYS A 114 13.76 6.87 10.85
C LYS A 114 14.61 5.61 10.84
N PHE A 115 14.15 4.54 11.48
CA PHE A 115 14.86 3.27 11.54
C PHE A 115 15.00 2.62 10.16
N ILE A 116 13.93 2.61 9.36
CA ILE A 116 13.98 2.10 7.99
C ILE A 116 14.95 2.93 7.12
N ALA A 117 14.95 4.25 7.27
CA ALA A 117 15.92 5.11 6.59
C ALA A 117 17.36 4.77 6.98
N GLN A 118 17.60 4.48 8.26
CA GLN A 118 18.93 4.02 8.74
C GLN A 118 19.30 2.67 8.09
N LEU A 119 18.41 1.69 8.09
CA LEU A 119 18.64 0.38 7.44
C LEU A 119 18.93 0.51 5.94
N LEU A 120 18.21 1.39 5.24
CA LEU A 120 18.46 1.68 3.83
C LEU A 120 19.85 2.29 3.63
N LYS A 121 20.23 3.26 4.46
CA LYS A 121 21.57 3.88 4.41
C LYS A 121 22.68 2.87 4.64
N GLU A 122 22.58 2.05 5.69
CA GLU A 122 23.57 1.03 6.05
C GLU A 122 23.82 0.03 4.92
N ARG A 123 22.79 -0.24 4.10
CA ARG A 123 22.87 -1.14 2.95
C ARG A 123 23.19 -0.45 1.62
N GLY A 124 23.35 0.88 1.62
CA GLY A 124 23.54 1.66 0.40
C GLY A 124 22.31 1.61 -0.55
N TRP A 125 21.13 1.37 0.02
CA TRP A 125 19.87 1.26 -0.72
C TRP A 125 19.10 2.57 -0.75
N GLY A 126 18.25 2.70 -1.77
CA GLY A 126 17.27 3.75 -1.83
C GLY A 126 15.86 3.24 -1.47
N VAL A 127 14.89 4.15 -1.49
CA VAL A 127 13.48 3.82 -1.20
C VAL A 127 12.81 2.93 -2.26
N ASP A 128 13.48 2.70 -3.39
CA ASP A 128 13.08 1.69 -4.37
C ASP A 128 13.17 0.26 -3.81
N ARG A 129 13.91 0.05 -2.71
CA ARG A 129 13.99 -1.21 -1.97
C ARG A 129 12.95 -1.36 -0.86
N LEU A 130 12.12 -0.35 -0.65
CA LEU A 130 11.00 -0.44 0.30
C LEU A 130 9.78 -1.09 -0.34
N ARG A 131 9.17 -2.01 0.38
CA ARG A 131 7.93 -2.72 0.03
C ARG A 131 6.94 -2.62 1.18
N LYS A 132 5.66 -2.78 0.88
CA LYS A 132 4.63 -3.09 1.86
C LYS A 132 4.24 -4.56 1.74
N HIS A 133 3.69 -5.17 2.78
CA HIS A 133 3.28 -6.58 2.74
C HIS A 133 2.36 -6.86 1.53
N GLN A 134 1.45 -5.94 1.23
CA GLN A 134 0.53 -6.06 0.08
C GLN A 134 1.23 -6.29 -1.26
N ASP A 135 2.48 -5.82 -1.42
CA ASP A 135 3.23 -5.97 -2.67
C ASP A 135 3.67 -7.42 -2.93
N TRP A 136 3.69 -8.28 -1.88
CA TRP A 136 4.12 -9.66 -1.95
C TRP A 136 2.96 -10.64 -2.19
N SER A 137 1.98 -10.66 -1.29
CA SER A 137 0.88 -11.63 -1.30
C SER A 137 -0.51 -11.00 -1.50
N GLY A 138 -0.60 -9.68 -1.62
CA GLY A 138 -1.89 -8.99 -1.72
C GLY A 138 -2.58 -8.74 -0.38
N LYS A 139 -2.04 -9.27 0.74
CA LYS A 139 -2.61 -9.03 2.07
C LYS A 139 -2.68 -7.53 2.37
N TYR A 140 -3.84 -7.06 2.86
CA TYR A 140 -4.08 -5.66 3.20
C TYR A 140 -3.27 -5.25 4.45
N CYS A 141 -1.98 -5.07 4.25
CA CYS A 141 -1.01 -4.65 5.26
C CYS A 141 0.10 -3.81 4.58
N PRO A 142 0.52 -2.70 5.18
CA PRO A 142 0.18 -2.14 6.50
C PRO A 142 -1.23 -1.54 6.53
N HIS A 143 -2.14 -2.17 7.25
CA HIS A 143 -3.58 -1.90 7.15
C HIS A 143 -3.95 -0.45 7.50
N ARG A 144 -3.33 0.16 8.52
CA ARG A 144 -3.62 1.53 8.93
C ARG A 144 -3.14 2.53 7.90
N VAL A 145 -1.90 2.41 7.45
CA VAL A 145 -1.32 3.27 6.41
C VAL A 145 -2.12 3.19 5.11
N LEU A 146 -2.58 1.98 4.75
CA LEU A 146 -3.40 1.76 3.54
C LEU A 146 -4.81 2.32 3.70
N ALA A 147 -5.45 2.12 4.86
CA ALA A 147 -6.79 2.64 5.14
C ALA A 147 -6.83 4.17 5.10
N GLU A 148 -5.76 4.82 5.53
CA GLU A 148 -5.61 6.27 5.53
C GLU A 148 -5.04 6.82 4.20
N GLY A 149 -4.75 5.95 3.22
CA GLY A 149 -4.22 6.34 1.91
C GLY A 149 -2.81 6.94 1.96
N ARG A 150 -2.02 6.67 3.03
CA ARG A 150 -0.76 7.36 3.32
C ARG A 150 0.51 6.64 2.87
N TRP A 151 0.41 5.54 2.14
CA TRP A 151 1.62 4.78 1.75
C TRP A 151 2.69 5.64 1.07
N GLU A 152 2.30 6.46 0.10
CA GLU A 152 3.26 7.32 -0.60
C GLU A 152 3.82 8.43 0.32
N ALA A 153 3.05 8.91 1.29
CA ALA A 153 3.52 9.86 2.29
C ALA A 153 4.55 9.23 3.24
N VAL A 154 4.31 8.01 3.72
CA VAL A 154 5.27 7.24 4.54
C VAL A 154 6.56 6.99 3.76
N LYS A 155 6.45 6.57 2.50
CA LYS A 155 7.61 6.36 1.63
C LYS A 155 8.42 7.65 1.39
N ALA A 156 7.73 8.77 1.18
CA ALA A 156 8.36 10.08 1.04
C ALA A 156 9.04 10.54 2.34
N ALA A 157 8.45 10.28 3.50
CA ALA A 157 9.06 10.57 4.80
C ALA A 157 10.34 9.75 5.02
N ILE A 158 10.33 8.45 4.67
CA ILE A 158 11.53 7.60 4.73
C ILE A 158 12.62 8.14 3.77
N ALA A 159 12.23 8.59 2.57
CA ALA A 159 13.16 9.20 1.62
C ALA A 159 13.81 10.49 2.16
N ALA A 160 13.03 11.32 2.84
CA ALA A 160 13.50 12.55 3.45
C ALA A 160 14.50 12.26 4.59
N GLU A 161 14.18 11.32 5.48
CA GLU A 161 15.10 10.88 6.55
C GLU A 161 16.37 10.25 5.98
N LEU A 162 16.26 9.40 4.94
CA LEU A 162 17.40 8.81 4.26
C LEU A 162 18.33 9.89 3.68
N LYS A 163 17.77 10.91 3.05
CA LYS A 163 18.52 12.06 2.53
C LYS A 163 19.20 12.83 3.67
N ALA A 164 18.49 13.08 4.78
CA ALA A 164 19.04 13.76 5.96
C ALA A 164 20.22 12.99 6.58
N LEU A 165 20.22 11.66 6.48
CA LEU A 165 21.33 10.80 6.90
C LEU A 165 22.50 10.79 5.90
N GLY A 166 22.43 11.50 4.77
CA GLY A 166 23.44 11.44 3.69
C GLY A 166 23.40 10.13 2.91
N GLY A 167 22.29 9.39 2.97
CA GLY A 167 22.05 8.19 2.18
C GLY A 167 21.81 8.54 0.71
N LYS A 168 21.95 7.54 -0.17
CA LYS A 168 21.63 7.73 -1.59
C LYS A 168 20.13 8.04 -1.71
N SER A 169 19.81 9.28 -2.06
CA SER A 169 18.51 9.61 -2.59
C SER A 169 18.41 8.95 -3.97
N SER A 170 18.13 7.65 -4.01
CA SER A 170 17.57 7.06 -5.18
C SER A 170 16.05 7.33 -5.17
N ALA A 171 15.67 8.60 -5.27
CA ALA A 171 14.74 8.90 -6.30
C ALA A 171 15.46 8.48 -7.58
N SER A 172 15.42 7.21 -7.94
CA SER A 172 15.54 6.87 -9.33
C SER A 172 14.38 7.64 -9.96
N LYS A 173 14.71 8.83 -10.49
CA LYS A 173 13.93 9.39 -11.59
C LYS A 173 13.66 8.18 -12.46
N PRO A 174 12.41 7.75 -12.68
CA PRO A 174 12.19 6.55 -13.46
C PRO A 174 13.08 6.69 -14.67
N ALA A 175 13.95 5.71 -14.89
CA ALA A 175 14.73 5.68 -16.13
C ALA A 175 13.66 5.77 -17.20
N LYS A 176 13.63 6.90 -17.89
CA LYS A 176 12.67 7.14 -18.95
C LYS A 176 12.91 6.01 -19.93
N ALA A 177 12.03 5.02 -19.93
CA ALA A 177 12.16 3.92 -20.88
C ALA A 177 12.27 4.57 -22.25
N SER A 178 13.40 4.40 -22.92
CA SER A 178 13.66 4.99 -24.24
C SER A 178 12.83 4.31 -25.34
N GLY A 179 11.82 3.50 -24.97
CA GLY A 179 10.91 2.81 -25.86
C GLY A 179 9.45 3.01 -25.46
N SER A 180 8.56 2.98 -26.43
CA SER A 180 7.11 3.06 -26.22
C SER A 180 6.50 1.75 -25.71
N THR A 181 7.28 0.67 -25.63
CA THR A 181 6.81 -0.69 -25.28
C THR A 181 7.84 -1.44 -24.42
N TYR A 182 7.37 -2.46 -23.70
CA TYR A 182 8.17 -3.43 -22.94
C TYR A 182 7.68 -4.85 -23.26
N THR A 183 8.58 -5.76 -23.58
CA THR A 183 8.24 -7.17 -23.77
C THR A 183 8.46 -7.94 -22.48
N VAL A 184 7.40 -8.58 -21.98
CA VAL A 184 7.42 -9.39 -20.75
C VAL A 184 8.41 -10.55 -20.89
N LYS A 185 9.36 -10.66 -19.96
CA LYS A 185 10.36 -11.73 -19.90
C LYS A 185 9.94 -12.79 -18.89
N LYS A 186 10.54 -13.98 -18.97
CA LYS A 186 10.34 -15.06 -18.00
C LYS A 186 10.70 -14.57 -16.60
N GLY A 187 9.74 -14.69 -15.67
CA GLY A 187 9.87 -14.25 -14.26
C GLY A 187 9.44 -12.81 -13.99
N ASP A 188 9.08 -12.03 -15.02
CA ASP A 188 8.56 -10.68 -14.79
C ASP A 188 7.16 -10.71 -14.16
N THR A 189 6.95 -9.79 -13.22
CA THR A 189 5.64 -9.41 -12.72
C THR A 189 5.30 -7.98 -13.18
N LEU A 190 4.02 -7.64 -13.24
CA LEU A 190 3.62 -6.29 -13.66
C LEU A 190 4.19 -5.20 -12.73
N SER A 191 4.38 -5.52 -11.44
CA SER A 191 5.00 -4.62 -10.47
C SER A 191 6.50 -4.41 -10.74
N GLU A 192 7.23 -5.45 -11.10
CA GLU A 192 8.65 -5.33 -11.49
C GLU A 192 8.81 -4.56 -12.79
N ILE A 193 7.93 -4.79 -13.76
CA ILE A 193 7.92 -4.04 -15.01
C ILE A 193 7.63 -2.56 -14.75
N ALA A 194 6.72 -2.24 -13.82
CA ALA A 194 6.46 -0.87 -13.41
C ALA A 194 7.72 -0.19 -12.84
N VAL A 195 8.49 -0.91 -12.02
CA VAL A 195 9.77 -0.42 -11.49
C VAL A 195 10.81 -0.26 -12.62
N LYS A 196 10.97 -1.28 -13.48
CA LYS A 196 11.94 -1.27 -14.60
C LYS A 196 11.69 -0.16 -15.61
N THR A 197 10.40 0.14 -15.86
CA THR A 197 9.99 1.10 -16.92
C THR A 197 9.68 2.49 -16.38
N GLY A 198 9.52 2.65 -15.07
CA GLY A 198 9.08 3.90 -14.45
C GLY A 198 7.61 4.26 -14.72
N VAL A 199 6.84 3.33 -15.30
CA VAL A 199 5.40 3.48 -15.55
C VAL A 199 4.64 2.79 -14.43
N SER A 200 3.81 3.52 -13.69
CA SER A 200 3.08 2.92 -12.57
C SER A 200 2.24 1.71 -13.02
N MET A 201 2.09 0.72 -12.14
CA MET A 201 1.30 -0.50 -12.43
C MET A 201 -0.12 -0.16 -12.91
N ALA A 202 -0.77 0.84 -12.30
CA ALA A 202 -2.07 1.32 -12.72
C ALA A 202 -2.08 1.87 -14.16
N LYS A 203 -1.02 2.59 -14.56
CA LYS A 203 -0.86 3.06 -15.94
C LYS A 203 -0.57 1.90 -16.89
N LEU A 204 0.28 0.94 -16.51
CA LEU A 204 0.52 -0.25 -17.31
C LEU A 204 -0.77 -1.04 -17.54
N GLN A 205 -1.59 -1.21 -16.51
CA GLN A 205 -2.89 -1.85 -16.64
C GLN A 205 -3.82 -1.07 -17.58
N ALA A 206 -3.93 0.25 -17.40
CA ALA A 206 -4.78 1.11 -18.22
C ALA A 206 -4.34 1.15 -19.70
N TYR A 207 -3.03 1.27 -19.96
CA TYR A 207 -2.49 1.33 -21.34
C TYR A 207 -2.63 0.01 -22.10
N ASN A 208 -2.79 -1.10 -21.39
CA ASN A 208 -2.79 -2.45 -21.95
C ASN A 208 -4.10 -3.22 -21.72
N GLY A 209 -5.11 -2.61 -21.12
CA GLY A 209 -6.39 -3.27 -20.83
C GLY A 209 -6.28 -4.44 -19.84
N ILE A 210 -5.25 -4.45 -19.00
CA ILE A 210 -4.96 -5.54 -18.05
C ILE A 210 -5.88 -5.40 -16.83
N LYS A 211 -6.91 -6.22 -16.74
CA LYS A 211 -7.84 -6.26 -15.61
C LYS A 211 -7.24 -6.92 -14.36
N ASN A 212 -6.36 -7.89 -14.53
CA ASN A 212 -5.70 -8.62 -13.45
C ASN A 212 -4.18 -8.54 -13.61
N ALA A 213 -3.50 -7.85 -12.66
CA ALA A 213 -2.07 -7.63 -12.68
C ALA A 213 -1.22 -8.94 -12.67
N ASN A 214 -1.80 -10.04 -12.19
CA ASN A 214 -1.15 -11.34 -12.13
C ASN A 214 -1.32 -12.16 -13.45
N LYS A 215 -2.05 -11.64 -14.43
CA LYS A 215 -2.28 -12.29 -15.72
C LYS A 215 -1.54 -11.55 -16.83
N ILE A 216 -0.21 -11.64 -16.81
CA ILE A 216 0.67 -11.27 -17.92
C ILE A 216 1.41 -12.51 -18.39
N THR A 217 1.71 -12.60 -19.69
CA THR A 217 2.37 -13.74 -20.31
C THR A 217 3.74 -13.37 -20.86
N VAL A 218 4.70 -14.30 -20.76
CA VAL A 218 6.02 -14.13 -21.37
C VAL A 218 5.87 -13.88 -22.88
N GLY A 219 6.56 -12.87 -23.38
CA GLY A 219 6.43 -12.41 -24.78
C GLY A 219 5.34 -11.38 -25.00
N GLN A 220 4.45 -11.13 -24.03
CA GLN A 220 3.45 -10.06 -24.14
C GLN A 220 4.13 -8.70 -24.24
N VAL A 221 3.76 -7.91 -25.26
CA VAL A 221 4.26 -6.55 -25.45
C VAL A 221 3.36 -5.56 -24.72
N LEU A 222 3.89 -4.89 -23.71
CA LEU A 222 3.20 -3.87 -22.94
C LEU A 222 3.52 -2.47 -23.46
N LYS A 223 2.48 -1.69 -23.73
CA LYS A 223 2.62 -0.25 -24.01
C LYS A 223 3.01 0.48 -22.74
N LEU A 224 4.07 1.29 -22.80
CA LEU A 224 4.57 2.11 -21.71
C LEU A 224 4.04 3.53 -21.74
N THR A 225 3.48 3.93 -22.87
CA THR A 225 2.82 5.22 -23.06
C THR A 225 1.39 4.95 -23.53
N GLY A 226 0.43 5.74 -23.04
CA GLY A 226 -0.89 5.80 -23.68
C GLY A 226 -0.70 6.27 -25.11
N ALA A 227 -1.35 5.63 -26.10
CA ALA A 227 -1.27 6.03 -27.49
C ALA A 227 -1.50 7.54 -27.59
N ALA A 228 -0.54 8.24 -28.19
CA ALA A 228 -0.80 9.53 -28.79
C ALA A 228 -1.65 9.31 -30.05
N GLY A 229 -2.86 8.82 -29.86
CA GLY A 229 -3.93 9.02 -30.81
C GLY A 229 -4.34 10.46 -30.63
N SER A 230 -4.20 11.26 -31.69
CA SER A 230 -4.67 12.63 -31.76
C SER A 230 -6.16 12.69 -31.41
N SER A 231 -6.43 12.89 -30.14
CA SER A 231 -7.61 13.53 -29.66
C SER A 231 -7.11 14.46 -28.56
N LYS A 232 -7.17 15.75 -28.86
CA LYS A 232 -7.15 16.86 -27.93
C LYS A 232 -7.76 16.35 -26.60
N PRO A 233 -7.07 16.52 -25.44
CA PRO A 233 -7.70 16.13 -24.18
C PRO A 233 -9.06 16.81 -24.18
N PRO A 234 -10.18 16.11 -23.92
CA PRO A 234 -11.41 16.79 -23.68
C PRO A 234 -11.09 17.76 -22.55
N SER A 235 -11.34 19.03 -22.79
CA SER A 235 -11.31 20.06 -21.75
C SER A 235 -11.94 19.43 -20.52
N SER A 236 -11.27 19.48 -19.38
CA SER A 236 -11.70 18.88 -18.13
C SER A 236 -13.02 19.51 -17.67
N GLY A 237 -14.10 19.17 -18.35
CA GLY A 237 -15.44 19.43 -17.90
C GLY A 237 -15.61 18.62 -16.62
N LYS A 238 -15.76 19.31 -15.49
CA LYS A 238 -16.10 18.68 -14.23
C LYS A 238 -17.31 17.79 -14.46
N LYS A 239 -17.19 16.49 -14.14
CA LYS A 239 -18.34 15.59 -14.19
C LYS A 239 -19.22 15.81 -12.97
N TYR A 240 -20.50 15.80 -13.17
CA TYR A 240 -21.48 15.95 -12.11
C TYR A 240 -22.45 14.78 -12.11
N VAL A 241 -22.80 14.31 -10.90
CA VAL A 241 -23.92 13.40 -10.70
C VAL A 241 -25.15 14.22 -10.33
N TYR A 242 -26.26 13.93 -10.98
CA TYR A 242 -27.56 14.55 -10.75
C TYR A 242 -28.51 13.51 -10.16
N LEU A 243 -29.00 13.78 -8.96
CA LEU A 243 -30.01 12.97 -8.28
C LEU A 243 -31.38 13.55 -8.55
N PRO A 244 -32.35 12.74 -9.01
CA PRO A 244 -33.61 13.26 -9.50
C PRO A 244 -34.48 13.83 -8.39
N ALA A 245 -35.25 14.89 -8.72
CA ALA A 245 -36.23 15.53 -7.82
C ALA A 245 -37.33 14.57 -7.34
N SER A 246 -37.55 13.47 -8.05
CA SER A 246 -38.52 12.42 -7.66
C SER A 246 -38.06 11.56 -6.49
N ALA A 247 -36.74 11.47 -6.24
CA ALA A 247 -36.19 10.61 -5.21
C ALA A 247 -36.39 11.21 -3.80
N ALA A 248 -37.20 10.55 -2.98
CA ALA A 248 -37.42 10.98 -1.59
C ALA A 248 -36.18 10.92 -0.73
N SER A 249 -35.31 9.93 -0.95
CA SER A 249 -34.05 9.77 -0.26
C SER A 249 -33.02 9.08 -1.14
N TRP A 250 -31.72 9.31 -0.84
CA TRP A 250 -30.60 8.67 -1.51
C TRP A 250 -29.55 8.26 -0.48
N ARG A 251 -29.19 6.98 -0.46
CA ARG A 251 -28.21 6.46 0.50
C ARG A 251 -26.82 6.96 0.18
N ILE A 252 -26.06 7.32 1.21
CA ILE A 252 -24.65 7.65 1.14
C ILE A 252 -23.85 6.70 2.01
N TYR A 253 -22.63 6.42 1.59
CA TYR A 253 -21.79 5.41 2.18
C TYR A 253 -20.40 5.99 2.47
N PRO A 254 -19.73 5.56 3.55
CA PRO A 254 -18.34 5.91 3.78
C PRO A 254 -17.48 5.48 2.60
N THR A 255 -16.42 6.25 2.28
CA THR A 255 -15.55 5.95 1.13
C THR A 255 -14.74 4.65 1.29
N ASN A 256 -14.66 4.12 2.50
CA ASN A 256 -13.96 2.88 2.87
C ASN A 256 -14.88 1.67 3.06
N LYS A 257 -16.18 1.79 2.74
CA LYS A 257 -17.14 0.67 2.81
C LYS A 257 -17.83 0.47 1.47
N ALA A 258 -18.22 -0.78 1.21
CA ALA A 258 -19.03 -1.10 0.04
C ALA A 258 -20.40 -0.40 0.11
N PRO A 259 -20.95 0.13 -1.00
CA PRO A 259 -22.24 0.83 -1.04
C PRO A 259 -23.41 -0.16 -1.06
N VAL A 260 -23.53 -0.97 0.00
CA VAL A 260 -24.60 -1.96 0.20
C VAL A 260 -25.45 -1.60 1.40
N LYS A 261 -26.69 -2.07 1.43
CA LYS A 261 -27.62 -1.88 2.55
C LYS A 261 -26.96 -2.32 3.88
N GLY A 262 -27.02 -1.46 4.89
CA GLY A 262 -26.42 -1.68 6.20
C GLY A 262 -25.06 -0.99 6.39
N ASN A 263 -24.45 -0.48 5.31
CA ASN A 263 -23.20 0.29 5.38
C ASN A 263 -23.41 1.80 5.23
N GLU A 264 -24.66 2.26 5.19
CA GLU A 264 -24.98 3.67 5.01
C GLU A 264 -24.44 4.52 6.18
N CYS A 265 -23.92 5.70 5.87
CA CYS A 265 -23.59 6.73 6.87
C CYS A 265 -24.61 7.86 6.90
N GLY A 266 -25.61 7.83 6.03
CA GLY A 266 -26.65 8.85 5.99
C GLY A 266 -27.53 8.80 4.74
N LEU A 267 -28.43 9.78 4.63
CA LEU A 267 -29.37 9.91 3.52
C LEU A 267 -29.39 11.35 3.00
N LEU A 268 -29.24 11.52 1.69
CA LEU A 268 -29.59 12.76 1.00
C LEU A 268 -31.10 12.82 0.75
N ARG A 269 -31.65 14.00 0.54
CA ARG A 269 -33.08 14.24 0.33
C ARG A 269 -33.32 15.00 -0.99
N PRO A 270 -33.11 14.40 -2.18
CA PRO A 270 -33.21 15.10 -3.45
C PRO A 270 -34.57 15.77 -3.66
N LYS A 271 -35.67 15.11 -3.33
CA LYS A 271 -37.02 15.65 -3.47
C LYS A 271 -37.21 16.97 -2.71
N LYS A 272 -36.60 17.10 -1.52
CA LYS A 272 -36.73 18.32 -0.69
C LYS A 272 -36.13 19.55 -1.38
N PHE A 273 -35.17 19.36 -2.27
CA PHE A 273 -34.40 20.42 -2.90
C PHE A 273 -34.60 20.51 -4.43
N GLY A 274 -35.63 19.84 -4.96
CA GLY A 274 -35.88 19.86 -6.41
C GLY A 274 -34.83 19.10 -7.25
N GLY A 275 -34.16 18.14 -6.65
CA GLY A 275 -33.00 17.42 -7.17
C GLY A 275 -31.70 17.86 -6.48
N LEU A 276 -30.64 17.06 -6.61
CA LEU A 276 -29.33 17.42 -6.08
C LEU A 276 -28.27 17.21 -7.16
N LYS A 277 -27.29 18.09 -7.17
CA LYS A 277 -26.14 18.05 -8.08
C LYS A 277 -24.84 18.04 -7.27
N TYR A 278 -23.96 17.09 -7.54
CA TYR A 278 -22.65 17.01 -6.91
C TYR A 278 -21.55 16.83 -7.95
N GLU A 279 -20.41 17.48 -7.72
CA GLU A 279 -19.21 17.23 -8.49
C GLU A 279 -18.69 15.81 -8.20
N VAL A 280 -18.37 15.04 -9.24
CA VAL A 280 -17.77 13.72 -9.12
C VAL A 280 -16.29 13.87 -8.83
N LEU A 281 -15.89 13.51 -7.61
CA LEU A 281 -14.49 13.54 -7.16
C LEU A 281 -13.74 12.25 -7.46
N GLY A 282 -14.46 11.15 -7.76
CA GLY A 282 -13.89 9.85 -8.08
C GLY A 282 -14.97 8.84 -8.47
N ASN A 283 -14.54 7.75 -9.09
CA ASN A 283 -15.41 6.62 -9.47
C ASN A 283 -14.73 5.32 -9.02
N PRO A 284 -14.90 4.92 -7.72
CA PRO A 284 -14.20 3.79 -7.14
C PRO A 284 -14.61 2.43 -7.72
N GLN A 285 -15.84 2.32 -8.25
CA GLN A 285 -16.33 1.16 -8.98
C GLN A 285 -17.50 1.56 -9.89
N THR A 286 -17.92 0.68 -10.79
CA THR A 286 -19.02 0.94 -11.72
C THR A 286 -20.24 1.47 -10.98
N ASP A 287 -20.83 2.56 -11.46
CA ASP A 287 -22.00 3.25 -10.93
C ASP A 287 -21.88 3.77 -9.48
N VAL A 288 -20.68 3.75 -8.90
CA VAL A 288 -20.40 4.33 -7.59
C VAL A 288 -19.54 5.56 -7.76
N TYR A 289 -19.99 6.69 -7.26
CA TYR A 289 -19.31 7.96 -7.39
C TYR A 289 -18.99 8.56 -6.03
N THR A 290 -17.77 9.01 -5.86
CA THR A 290 -17.36 9.79 -4.69
C THR A 290 -17.76 11.23 -4.90
N ILE A 291 -18.50 11.79 -3.96
CA ILE A 291 -18.95 13.18 -3.93
C ILE A 291 -18.55 13.85 -2.61
N LYS A 292 -18.59 15.15 -2.55
CA LYS A 292 -18.48 15.93 -1.31
C LYS A 292 -19.82 16.56 -0.97
N THR A 293 -20.28 16.31 0.24
CA THR A 293 -21.47 16.95 0.81
C THR A 293 -21.07 17.86 1.96
N ASP A 294 -21.87 18.88 2.26
CA ASP A 294 -21.57 19.80 3.37
C ASP A 294 -21.72 19.13 4.74
N GLN A 295 -22.71 18.22 4.86
CA GLN A 295 -23.03 17.58 6.14
C GLN A 295 -22.19 16.35 6.43
N PHE A 296 -21.81 15.55 5.40
CA PHE A 296 -21.17 14.25 5.57
C PHE A 296 -19.75 14.19 5.00
N GLY A 297 -19.22 15.31 4.49
CA GLY A 297 -17.92 15.34 3.85
C GLY A 297 -17.84 14.48 2.58
N LYS A 298 -16.72 13.78 2.37
CA LYS A 298 -16.55 12.87 1.23
C LYS A 298 -17.26 11.54 1.50
N VAL A 299 -18.19 11.18 0.61
CA VAL A 299 -18.99 9.95 0.68
C VAL A 299 -19.13 9.34 -0.70
N ASN A 300 -19.44 8.04 -0.74
CA ASN A 300 -19.81 7.34 -1.96
C ASN A 300 -21.32 7.30 -2.11
N ILE A 301 -21.81 7.37 -3.35
CA ILE A 301 -23.20 7.12 -3.72
C ILE A 301 -23.25 6.10 -4.85
N TYR A 302 -24.29 5.25 -4.85
CA TYR A 302 -24.61 4.42 -5.98
C TYR A 302 -25.58 5.17 -6.89
N ALA A 303 -25.20 5.39 -8.15
CA ALA A 303 -25.94 6.22 -9.10
C ALA A 303 -25.92 5.60 -10.52
N ALA A 304 -26.38 4.35 -10.61
CA ALA A 304 -26.64 3.71 -11.90
C ALA A 304 -27.79 4.41 -12.63
N ASN A 305 -27.83 4.37 -13.95
CA ASN A 305 -28.92 4.95 -14.76
C ASN A 305 -30.30 4.38 -14.36
N SER A 306 -30.36 3.11 -13.94
CA SER A 306 -31.59 2.46 -13.45
C SER A 306 -32.15 3.10 -12.19
N THR A 307 -31.38 3.89 -11.45
CA THR A 307 -31.80 4.63 -10.26
C THR A 307 -32.45 5.98 -10.59
N GLY A 308 -32.43 6.38 -11.85
CA GLY A 308 -32.86 7.70 -12.31
C GLY A 308 -31.81 8.79 -12.12
N ALA A 309 -30.63 8.46 -11.60
CA ALA A 309 -29.51 9.38 -11.56
C ALA A 309 -28.90 9.54 -12.97
N THR A 310 -28.30 10.69 -13.24
CA THR A 310 -27.51 10.91 -14.46
C THR A 310 -26.15 11.45 -14.12
N VAL A 311 -25.12 11.05 -14.88
CA VAL A 311 -23.75 11.53 -14.73
C VAL A 311 -23.30 12.14 -16.05
N LYS A 312 -22.95 13.42 -16.00
CA LYS A 312 -22.57 14.23 -17.18
C LYS A 312 -21.28 15.00 -16.93
#